data_bff974ef426ddd438e4ede6275d35954
#
_entry.id   bff974ef426ddd438e4ede6275d35954
#
_cell.length_a   1.000
_cell.length_b   1.000
_cell.length_c   1.000
_cell.angle_alpha   90.00
_cell.angle_beta   90.00
_cell.angle_gamma   90.00
#
_symmetry.space_group_name_H-M   'P 1'
#
loop_
_entity.id
_entity.type
_entity.pdbx_description
1 polymer ?
#
loop_
_entity_poly.entity_id
_entity_poly.type
_entity_poly.pdbx_seq_one_letter_code
_entity_poly.pdbx_strand_id
1 'polypeptide(L)'
;MQSTEHHPRWAIAHKFPAERAVTKIIDVEIQVGRTGVLTPVARLQPIAIGGALISNASLHNFEEVSRKDIRIGDMVWVQRAGDVIPQVIKVIKEKRLKNIEPIVPPVYCPVCGAKAEKDVILSGNIEKEEKYIRCTGGLTCSAQAIERIKHFVSKGAFDIDGLGQKQIDDYFAEKIIESPVDIFYIERRYKDNPPPFWRYTSGSPNKIGTIKDSALKLFKSINSKKEIELDRFLFSLGIRHLGLTSAGLLAGHYCT
;
A
#
# COMPACT_ATOMS: atom_id res chain seq x y z
N MET A 1 31.29 -14.45 12.09
CA MET A 1 30.80 -14.09 10.73
C MET A 1 29.90 -12.86 10.84
N GLN A 2 30.17 -11.81 10.08
CA GLN A 2 29.29 -10.60 10.09
C GLN A 2 28.00 -10.90 9.34
N SER A 3 26.84 -10.67 9.97
CA SER A 3 25.51 -10.71 9.31
C SER A 3 24.88 -9.32 9.32
N THR A 4 23.99 -9.06 8.37
CA THR A 4 22.98 -8.00 8.47
C THR A 4 21.80 -8.54 9.28
N GLU A 5 20.84 -7.71 9.69
CA GLU A 5 19.67 -8.14 10.49
C GLU A 5 18.91 -9.34 9.89
N HIS A 6 18.98 -9.54 8.57
CA HIS A 6 18.22 -10.58 7.88
C HIS A 6 19.05 -11.57 7.06
N HIS A 7 20.31 -11.23 6.73
CA HIS A 7 21.12 -12.06 5.83
C HIS A 7 22.60 -12.02 6.18
N PRO A 8 23.34 -13.12 6.00
CA PRO A 8 24.79 -13.11 6.12
C PRO A 8 25.43 -12.26 5.01
N ARG A 9 26.44 -11.48 5.34
CA ARG A 9 27.11 -10.57 4.38
C ARG A 9 27.79 -11.26 3.20
N TRP A 10 28.09 -12.55 3.31
CA TRP A 10 28.67 -13.34 2.24
C TRP A 10 27.64 -13.89 1.25
N ALA A 11 26.34 -13.83 1.55
CA ALA A 11 25.29 -14.34 0.69
C ALA A 11 25.03 -13.36 -0.48
N ILE A 12 25.14 -13.85 -1.68
CA ILE A 12 24.88 -13.11 -2.92
C ILE A 12 23.68 -13.75 -3.61
N ALA A 13 22.67 -12.95 -3.90
CA ALA A 13 21.53 -13.40 -4.68
C ALA A 13 21.86 -13.33 -6.18
N HIS A 14 21.83 -14.46 -6.88
CA HIS A 14 21.87 -14.46 -8.33
C HIS A 14 20.48 -14.13 -8.89
N LYS A 15 20.37 -12.98 -9.53
CA LYS A 15 19.10 -12.54 -10.15
C LYS A 15 19.10 -12.81 -11.64
N PHE A 16 18.15 -13.61 -12.08
CA PHE A 16 17.95 -13.86 -13.51
C PHE A 16 17.55 -12.58 -14.25
N PRO A 17 17.80 -12.49 -15.58
CA PRO A 17 17.32 -11.38 -16.38
C PRO A 17 15.81 -11.24 -16.23
N ALA A 18 15.34 -10.00 -16.07
CA ALA A 18 13.91 -9.75 -15.93
C ALA A 18 13.19 -9.99 -17.26
N GLU A 19 12.08 -10.71 -17.21
CA GLU A 19 11.24 -10.92 -18.37
C GLU A 19 10.54 -9.62 -18.77
N ARG A 20 10.39 -9.45 -20.09
CA ARG A 20 9.80 -8.24 -20.68
C ARG A 20 8.75 -8.62 -21.72
N ALA A 21 7.71 -7.80 -21.80
CA ALA A 21 6.70 -7.92 -22.86
C ALA A 21 6.23 -6.53 -23.29
N VAL A 22 5.59 -6.49 -24.45
CA VAL A 22 5.02 -5.26 -25.03
C VAL A 22 3.52 -5.29 -24.85
N THR A 23 2.94 -4.24 -24.26
CA THR A 23 1.50 -4.09 -24.11
C THR A 23 1.08 -2.64 -24.27
N LYS A 24 -0.24 -2.40 -24.30
CA LYS A 24 -0.82 -1.06 -24.43
C LYS A 24 -1.25 -0.51 -23.07
N ILE A 25 -0.98 0.77 -22.82
CA ILE A 25 -1.58 1.51 -21.70
C ILE A 25 -3.02 1.86 -22.06
N ILE A 26 -3.97 1.37 -21.29
CA ILE A 26 -5.40 1.62 -21.48
C ILE A 26 -5.80 2.89 -20.75
N ASP A 27 -5.26 3.07 -19.51
CA ASP A 27 -5.59 4.17 -18.62
C ASP A 27 -4.45 4.38 -17.59
N VAL A 28 -4.50 5.49 -16.85
CA VAL A 28 -3.60 5.77 -15.74
C VAL A 28 -4.41 6.15 -14.52
N GLU A 29 -4.39 5.28 -13.51
CA GLU A 29 -5.01 5.49 -12.21
C GLU A 29 -4.02 6.14 -11.26
N ILE A 30 -4.51 7.00 -10.37
CA ILE A 30 -3.69 7.63 -9.33
C ILE A 30 -4.03 7.00 -7.99
N GLN A 31 -3.08 6.28 -7.43
CA GLN A 31 -3.19 5.68 -6.10
C GLN A 31 -2.65 6.63 -5.04
N VAL A 32 -3.33 6.70 -3.89
CA VAL A 32 -2.94 7.55 -2.76
C VAL A 32 -2.41 6.65 -1.65
N GLY A 33 -1.11 6.74 -1.41
CA GLY A 33 -0.45 5.96 -0.38
C GLY A 33 -0.67 6.52 1.04
N ARG A 34 -0.23 5.77 2.03
CA ARG A 34 -0.32 6.08 3.47
C ARG A 34 0.19 7.49 3.85
N THR A 35 1.24 7.95 3.21
CA THR A 35 1.85 9.27 3.45
C THR A 35 1.31 10.35 2.50
N GLY A 36 0.20 10.08 1.82
CA GLY A 36 -0.41 10.99 0.87
C GLY A 36 0.22 10.99 -0.52
N VAL A 37 1.31 10.26 -0.77
CA VAL A 37 1.97 10.20 -2.08
C VAL A 37 0.98 9.77 -3.15
N LEU A 38 0.88 10.57 -4.22
CA LEU A 38 0.11 10.27 -5.40
C LEU A 38 0.99 9.49 -6.38
N THR A 39 0.70 8.20 -6.53
CA THR A 39 1.48 7.30 -7.39
C THR A 39 0.68 6.98 -8.64
N PRO A 40 1.14 7.38 -9.84
CA PRO A 40 0.50 6.97 -11.09
C PRO A 40 0.77 5.49 -11.36
N VAL A 41 -0.29 4.76 -11.72
CA VAL A 41 -0.27 3.33 -12.05
C VAL A 41 -0.91 3.15 -13.41
N ALA A 42 -0.16 2.59 -14.36
CA ALA A 42 -0.69 2.27 -15.68
C ALA A 42 -1.63 1.05 -15.59
N ARG A 43 -2.84 1.21 -16.09
CA ARG A 43 -3.75 0.12 -16.44
C ARG A 43 -3.37 -0.38 -17.83
N LEU A 44 -3.02 -1.64 -17.93
CA LEU A 44 -2.49 -2.26 -19.13
C LEU A 44 -3.51 -3.18 -19.79
N GLN A 45 -3.44 -3.31 -21.09
CA GLN A 45 -4.01 -4.47 -21.75
C GLN A 45 -3.34 -5.72 -21.16
N PRO A 46 -4.10 -6.67 -20.58
CA PRO A 46 -3.52 -7.81 -19.86
C PRO A 46 -2.52 -8.58 -20.70
N ILE A 47 -1.36 -8.89 -20.13
CA ILE A 47 -0.29 -9.64 -20.77
C ILE A 47 0.39 -10.60 -19.80
N ALA A 48 0.79 -11.79 -20.29
CA ALA A 48 1.52 -12.75 -19.48
C ALA A 48 3.02 -12.42 -19.47
N ILE A 49 3.59 -12.30 -18.26
CA ILE A 49 5.03 -12.09 -18.03
C ILE A 49 5.44 -12.94 -16.81
N GLY A 50 6.44 -13.81 -17.00
CA GLY A 50 6.95 -14.63 -15.88
C GLY A 50 5.89 -15.52 -15.24
N GLY A 51 5.02 -16.12 -16.04
CA GLY A 51 3.94 -17.00 -15.58
C GLY A 51 2.77 -16.30 -14.87
N ALA A 52 2.75 -14.96 -14.79
CA ALA A 52 1.66 -14.19 -14.23
C ALA A 52 0.99 -13.26 -15.25
N LEU A 53 -0.34 -13.10 -15.13
CA LEU A 53 -1.10 -12.14 -15.93
C LEU A 53 -0.96 -10.75 -15.32
N ILE A 54 -0.37 -9.80 -16.06
CA ILE A 54 -0.10 -8.44 -15.63
C ILE A 54 -1.13 -7.50 -16.27
N SER A 55 -1.90 -6.80 -15.46
CA SER A 55 -2.88 -5.79 -15.87
C SER A 55 -2.53 -4.39 -15.35
N ASN A 56 -1.55 -4.28 -14.45
CA ASN A 56 -1.14 -3.00 -13.87
C ASN A 56 0.39 -2.92 -13.81
N ALA A 57 0.94 -1.72 -14.00
CA ALA A 57 2.36 -1.47 -13.81
C ALA A 57 2.60 -0.11 -13.16
N SER A 58 3.54 -0.05 -12.21
CA SER A 58 3.91 1.22 -11.59
C SER A 58 4.58 2.15 -12.59
N LEU A 59 4.22 3.43 -12.53
CA LEU A 59 4.89 4.51 -13.24
C LEU A 59 5.83 5.31 -12.30
N HIS A 60 5.98 4.87 -11.06
CA HIS A 60 6.80 5.45 -9.99
C HIS A 60 6.31 6.82 -9.50
N ASN A 61 6.44 7.85 -10.32
CA ASN A 61 6.03 9.23 -10.03
C ASN A 61 5.82 10.02 -11.33
N PHE A 62 5.26 11.22 -11.23
CA PHE A 62 4.96 12.05 -12.40
C PHE A 62 6.20 12.59 -13.11
N GLU A 63 7.35 12.73 -12.43
CA GLU A 63 8.61 13.08 -13.09
C GLU A 63 9.06 11.96 -14.05
N GLU A 64 8.94 10.70 -13.61
CA GLU A 64 9.23 9.55 -14.48
C GLU A 64 8.25 9.43 -15.65
N VAL A 65 6.96 9.74 -15.42
CA VAL A 65 5.96 9.79 -16.50
C VAL A 65 6.35 10.82 -17.53
N SER A 66 6.70 12.04 -17.09
CA SER A 66 7.14 13.12 -17.98
C SER A 66 8.49 12.80 -18.66
N ARG A 67 9.48 12.29 -17.90
CA ARG A 67 10.80 11.95 -18.44
C ARG A 67 10.75 10.89 -19.52
N LYS A 68 9.90 9.88 -19.35
CA LYS A 68 9.68 8.79 -20.32
C LYS A 68 8.68 9.18 -21.40
N ASP A 69 8.02 10.35 -21.26
CA ASP A 69 6.94 10.82 -22.13
C ASP A 69 5.85 9.75 -22.29
N ILE A 70 5.34 9.24 -21.15
CA ILE A 70 4.30 8.20 -21.13
C ILE A 70 2.94 8.86 -21.35
N ARG A 71 2.11 8.28 -22.23
CA ARG A 71 0.75 8.74 -22.53
C ARG A 71 -0.25 7.58 -22.55
N ILE A 72 -1.51 7.88 -22.28
CA ILE A 72 -2.57 6.88 -22.39
C ILE A 72 -2.71 6.48 -23.87
N GLY A 73 -2.76 5.18 -24.13
CA GLY A 73 -2.80 4.63 -25.50
C GLY A 73 -1.44 4.20 -26.05
N ASP A 74 -0.33 4.53 -25.39
CA ASP A 74 1.01 4.10 -25.82
C ASP A 74 1.21 2.59 -25.76
N MET A 75 2.00 2.11 -26.71
CA MET A 75 2.61 0.78 -26.61
C MET A 75 3.89 0.89 -25.80
N VAL A 76 4.04 0.05 -24.80
CA VAL A 76 5.14 0.13 -23.81
C VAL A 76 5.80 -1.22 -23.58
N TRP A 77 7.09 -1.19 -23.28
CA TRP A 77 7.79 -2.32 -22.70
C TRP A 77 7.52 -2.35 -21.20
N VAL A 78 6.97 -3.46 -20.73
CA VAL A 78 6.78 -3.76 -19.31
C VAL A 78 7.76 -4.83 -18.89
N GLN A 79 8.36 -4.68 -17.71
CA GLN A 79 9.30 -5.62 -17.13
C GLN A 79 8.79 -6.07 -15.76
N ARG A 80 8.92 -7.37 -15.50
CA ARG A 80 8.76 -7.95 -14.16
C ARG A 80 10.07 -8.63 -13.76
N ALA A 81 10.72 -8.14 -12.72
CA ALA A 81 11.93 -8.75 -12.18
C ALA A 81 11.55 -9.62 -10.98
N GLY A 82 11.48 -10.94 -11.14
CA GLY A 82 11.01 -11.88 -10.13
C GLY A 82 9.60 -11.54 -9.64
N ASP A 83 9.35 -11.60 -8.33
CA ASP A 83 8.06 -11.20 -7.71
C ASP A 83 7.95 -9.70 -7.42
N VAL A 84 8.75 -8.87 -8.08
CA VAL A 84 8.73 -7.41 -7.93
C VAL A 84 7.59 -6.82 -8.75
N ILE A 85 7.11 -5.64 -8.31
CA ILE A 85 6.04 -4.88 -8.96
C ILE A 85 6.38 -4.63 -10.44
N PRO A 86 5.47 -4.95 -11.39
CA PRO A 86 5.69 -4.67 -12.81
C PRO A 86 5.90 -3.17 -13.05
N GLN A 87 6.82 -2.84 -13.95
CA GLN A 87 7.21 -1.47 -14.23
C GLN A 87 7.22 -1.20 -15.72
N VAL A 88 6.80 0.00 -16.13
CA VAL A 88 6.97 0.49 -17.49
C VAL A 88 8.41 0.97 -17.67
N ILE A 89 9.12 0.29 -18.58
CA ILE A 89 10.54 0.59 -18.86
C ILE A 89 10.68 1.67 -19.92
N LYS A 90 10.00 1.49 -21.05
CA LYS A 90 10.17 2.34 -22.24
C LYS A 90 8.87 2.41 -23.05
N VAL A 91 8.59 3.58 -23.61
CA VAL A 91 7.54 3.80 -24.62
C VAL A 91 8.07 3.47 -26.01
N ILE A 92 7.24 2.86 -26.85
CA ILE A 92 7.52 2.61 -28.27
C ILE A 92 6.90 3.77 -29.07
N LYS A 93 7.66 4.88 -29.20
CA LYS A 93 7.16 6.14 -29.79
C LYS A 93 6.74 5.98 -31.25
N GLU A 94 7.35 5.05 -31.98
CA GLU A 94 7.05 4.73 -33.37
C GLU A 94 5.63 4.19 -33.59
N LYS A 95 5.05 3.63 -32.51
CA LYS A 95 3.68 3.07 -32.51
C LYS A 95 2.64 4.02 -31.87
N ARG A 96 3.06 5.23 -31.49
CA ARG A 96 2.15 6.20 -30.87
C ARG A 96 1.18 6.76 -31.90
N LEU A 97 -0.09 6.82 -31.51
CA LEU A 97 -1.12 7.51 -32.31
C LEU A 97 -0.89 9.03 -32.26
N LYS A 98 -1.31 9.73 -33.31
CA LYS A 98 -1.25 11.20 -33.36
C LYS A 98 -2.25 11.80 -32.35
N ASN A 99 -1.93 12.99 -31.85
CA ASN A 99 -2.81 13.81 -30.98
C ASN A 99 -3.17 13.18 -29.62
N ILE A 100 -2.26 12.41 -29.00
CA ILE A 100 -2.41 11.95 -27.64
C ILE A 100 -1.79 12.97 -26.69
N GLU A 101 -2.57 13.43 -25.71
CA GLU A 101 -2.11 14.42 -24.74
C GLU A 101 -1.18 13.81 -23.67
N PRO A 102 -0.27 14.61 -23.12
CA PRO A 102 0.57 14.19 -21.99
C PRO A 102 -0.26 14.03 -20.72
N ILE A 103 0.18 13.12 -19.85
CA ILE A 103 -0.42 12.94 -18.52
C ILE A 103 0.04 14.08 -17.62
N VAL A 104 -0.91 14.87 -17.13
CA VAL A 104 -0.65 16.01 -16.23
C VAL A 104 -0.87 15.57 -14.78
N PRO A 105 0.04 15.92 -13.85
CA PRO A 105 -0.17 15.68 -12.43
C PRO A 105 -1.45 16.36 -11.93
N PRO A 106 -2.23 15.72 -11.05
CA PRO A 106 -3.43 16.33 -10.50
C PRO A 106 -3.08 17.46 -9.52
N VAL A 107 -3.84 18.53 -9.57
CA VAL A 107 -3.73 19.66 -8.61
C VAL A 107 -4.47 19.34 -7.31
N TYR A 108 -5.45 18.45 -7.38
CA TYR A 108 -6.26 18.00 -6.24
C TYR A 108 -6.21 16.49 -6.11
N CYS A 109 -6.32 16.01 -4.87
CA CYS A 109 -6.42 14.58 -4.59
C CYS A 109 -7.68 13.98 -5.22
N PRO A 110 -7.59 12.91 -6.01
CA PRO A 110 -8.74 12.29 -6.65
C PRO A 110 -9.72 11.64 -5.66
N VAL A 111 -9.29 11.42 -4.41
CA VAL A 111 -10.12 10.75 -3.40
C VAL A 111 -10.83 11.74 -2.49
N CYS A 112 -10.14 12.75 -1.97
CA CYS A 112 -10.71 13.65 -0.96
C CYS A 112 -10.84 15.11 -1.41
N GLY A 113 -10.36 15.47 -2.62
CA GLY A 113 -10.41 16.84 -3.14
C GLY A 113 -9.45 17.83 -2.47
N ALA A 114 -8.66 17.43 -1.48
CA ALA A 114 -7.64 18.30 -0.89
C ALA A 114 -6.54 18.61 -1.91
N LYS A 115 -5.83 19.72 -1.73
CA LYS A 115 -4.70 20.08 -2.60
C LYS A 115 -3.67 18.97 -2.67
N ALA A 116 -3.03 18.85 -3.82
CA ALA A 116 -1.91 17.96 -4.07
C ALA A 116 -0.67 18.81 -4.34
N GLU A 117 0.31 18.74 -3.44
CA GLU A 117 1.48 19.62 -3.44
C GLU A 117 2.77 18.80 -3.34
N LYS A 118 3.86 19.35 -3.84
CA LYS A 118 5.20 18.81 -3.58
C LYS A 118 5.68 19.30 -2.22
N ASP A 119 6.26 18.42 -1.44
CA ASP A 119 6.93 18.80 -0.21
C ASP A 119 8.28 19.46 -0.52
N VAL A 120 8.67 20.39 0.35
CA VAL A 120 10.00 20.99 0.34
C VAL A 120 10.83 20.33 1.46
N ILE A 121 11.96 19.78 1.12
CA ILE A 121 12.90 19.20 2.08
C ILE A 121 14.05 20.18 2.25
N LEU A 122 14.34 20.50 3.50
CA LEU A 122 15.55 21.24 3.87
C LEU A 122 16.75 20.26 3.90
N SER A 123 17.69 20.43 3.01
CA SER A 123 18.97 19.72 3.02
C SER A 123 20.08 20.72 3.36
N GLY A 124 20.40 20.86 4.64
CA GLY A 124 21.21 21.96 5.15
C GLY A 124 20.48 23.29 4.96
N ASN A 125 21.12 24.25 4.25
CA ASN A 125 20.55 25.57 3.92
C ASN A 125 19.88 25.61 2.53
N ILE A 126 19.70 24.46 1.88
CA ILE A 126 19.14 24.38 0.53
C ILE A 126 17.72 23.79 0.62
N GLU A 127 16.74 24.54 0.15
CA GLU A 127 15.40 24.04 -0.10
C GLU A 127 15.37 23.23 -1.39
N LYS A 128 14.91 21.97 -1.29
CA LYS A 128 14.76 21.10 -2.44
C LYS A 128 13.33 20.56 -2.49
N GLU A 129 12.67 20.75 -3.60
CA GLU A 129 11.37 20.12 -3.84
C GLU A 129 11.50 18.59 -3.92
N GLU A 130 10.59 17.87 -3.26
CA GLU A 130 10.46 16.43 -3.44
C GLU A 130 9.94 16.09 -4.84
N LYS A 131 10.36 14.92 -5.34
CA LYS A 131 9.87 14.35 -6.62
C LYS A 131 8.42 13.88 -6.56
N TYR A 132 7.88 13.75 -5.36
CA TYR A 132 6.56 13.20 -5.12
C TYR A 132 5.55 14.30 -4.83
N ILE A 133 4.38 14.17 -5.45
CA ILE A 133 3.21 14.98 -5.17
C ILE A 133 2.40 14.27 -4.08
N ARG A 134 1.90 15.03 -3.11
CA ARG A 134 1.18 14.47 -1.95
C ARG A 134 -0.16 15.15 -1.75
N CYS A 135 -1.13 14.37 -1.38
CA CYS A 135 -2.39 14.83 -0.86
C CYS A 135 -2.19 15.45 0.53
N THR A 136 -2.61 16.71 0.71
CA THR A 136 -2.53 17.43 1.99
C THR A 136 -3.67 17.09 2.97
N GLY A 137 -4.65 16.28 2.54
CA GLY A 137 -5.83 15.91 3.35
C GLY A 137 -5.54 15.10 4.61
N GLY A 138 -4.33 14.49 4.73
CA GLY A 138 -3.93 13.80 5.95
C GLY A 138 -4.93 12.74 6.42
N LEU A 139 -5.39 12.85 7.67
CA LEU A 139 -6.34 11.89 8.26
C LEU A 139 -7.75 12.00 7.70
N THR A 140 -8.13 13.12 7.09
CA THR A 140 -9.45 13.29 6.47
C THR A 140 -9.56 12.61 5.09
N CYS A 141 -8.43 12.22 4.51
CA CYS A 141 -8.40 11.46 3.28
C CYS A 141 -8.62 9.96 3.55
N SER A 142 -9.76 9.41 3.10
CA SER A 142 -10.11 8.00 3.31
C SER A 142 -9.05 7.03 2.79
N ALA A 143 -8.44 7.31 1.63
CA ALA A 143 -7.36 6.49 1.11
C ALA A 143 -6.13 6.46 2.04
N GLN A 144 -5.73 7.60 2.59
CA GLN A 144 -4.63 7.65 3.56
C GLN A 144 -5.00 6.95 4.87
N ALA A 145 -6.23 7.09 5.34
CA ALA A 145 -6.72 6.41 6.55
C ALA A 145 -6.67 4.89 6.37
N ILE A 146 -7.21 4.37 5.27
CA ILE A 146 -7.20 2.94 4.94
C ILE A 146 -5.75 2.40 4.89
N GLU A 147 -4.86 3.07 4.17
CA GLU A 147 -3.48 2.63 4.04
C GLU A 147 -2.68 2.72 5.37
N ARG A 148 -3.05 3.63 6.27
CA ARG A 148 -2.51 3.66 7.65
C ARG A 148 -2.99 2.48 8.47
N ILE A 149 -4.27 2.11 8.36
CA ILE A 149 -4.82 0.93 9.04
C ILE A 149 -4.14 -0.34 8.52
N LYS A 150 -3.97 -0.48 7.18
CA LYS A 150 -3.24 -1.60 6.58
C LYS A 150 -1.80 -1.70 7.09
N HIS A 151 -1.11 -0.57 7.19
CA HIS A 151 0.23 -0.53 7.75
C HIS A 151 0.25 -0.93 9.23
N PHE A 152 -0.68 -0.40 10.03
CA PHE A 152 -0.78 -0.66 11.46
C PHE A 152 -0.93 -2.14 11.79
N VAL A 153 -1.71 -2.89 10.99
CA VAL A 153 -1.92 -4.33 11.20
C VAL A 153 -0.90 -5.21 10.50
N SER A 154 0.04 -4.64 9.74
CA SER A 154 1.01 -5.40 8.94
C SER A 154 1.97 -6.22 9.81
N LYS A 155 2.63 -7.21 9.18
CA LYS A 155 3.55 -8.16 9.84
C LYS A 155 4.66 -7.49 10.64
N GLY A 156 5.18 -6.35 10.19
CA GLY A 156 6.22 -5.59 10.91
C GLY A 156 5.69 -4.73 12.06
N ALA A 157 4.37 -4.50 12.12
CA ALA A 157 3.68 -3.70 13.13
C ALA A 157 2.93 -4.60 14.13
N PHE A 158 1.63 -4.42 14.29
CA PHE A 158 0.83 -5.23 15.22
C PHE A 158 0.62 -6.68 14.77
N ASP A 159 0.79 -6.99 13.48
CA ASP A 159 0.70 -8.36 12.95
C ASP A 159 -0.61 -9.07 13.34
N ILE A 160 -1.72 -8.46 12.99
CA ILE A 160 -3.05 -8.96 13.36
C ILE A 160 -3.57 -9.91 12.28
N ASP A 161 -3.61 -11.19 12.60
CA ASP A 161 -4.17 -12.22 11.72
C ASP A 161 -5.68 -12.01 11.52
N GLY A 162 -6.13 -12.16 10.28
CA GLY A 162 -7.54 -12.00 9.91
C GLY A 162 -7.92 -10.58 9.46
N LEU A 163 -6.99 -9.61 9.54
CA LEU A 163 -7.15 -8.26 8.96
C LEU A 163 -6.27 -8.08 7.72
N GLY A 164 -6.56 -8.85 6.68
CA GLY A 164 -5.95 -8.65 5.37
C GLY A 164 -6.46 -7.38 4.67
N GLN A 165 -5.81 -6.99 3.57
CA GLN A 165 -6.14 -5.75 2.84
C GLN A 165 -7.63 -5.65 2.49
N LYS A 166 -8.22 -6.72 1.93
CA LYS A 166 -9.64 -6.74 1.56
C LYS A 166 -10.56 -6.58 2.77
N GLN A 167 -10.28 -7.25 3.88
CA GLN A 167 -11.07 -7.11 5.09
C GLN A 167 -11.05 -5.69 5.64
N ILE A 168 -9.90 -5.01 5.56
CA ILE A 168 -9.77 -3.63 6.00
C ILE A 168 -10.60 -2.71 5.10
N ASP A 169 -10.54 -2.90 3.77
CA ASP A 169 -11.33 -2.13 2.82
C ASP A 169 -12.83 -2.30 3.08
N ASP A 170 -13.28 -3.57 3.27
CA ASP A 170 -14.68 -3.90 3.59
C ASP A 170 -15.11 -3.29 4.93
N TYR A 171 -14.30 -3.42 5.99
CA TYR A 171 -14.63 -2.91 7.33
C TYR A 171 -14.60 -1.39 7.41
N PHE A 172 -13.76 -0.75 6.62
CA PHE A 172 -13.74 0.71 6.50
C PHE A 172 -15.00 1.22 5.77
N ALA A 173 -15.39 0.57 4.68
CA ALA A 173 -16.61 0.90 3.94
C ALA A 173 -17.87 0.76 4.81
N GLU A 174 -17.92 -0.28 5.67
CA GLU A 174 -19.00 -0.55 6.62
C GLU A 174 -18.88 0.26 7.94
N LYS A 175 -17.90 1.17 8.05
CA LYS A 175 -17.61 1.98 9.24
C LYS A 175 -17.39 1.17 10.52
N ILE A 176 -16.94 -0.05 10.41
CA ILE A 176 -16.56 -0.90 11.55
C ILE A 176 -15.23 -0.42 12.14
N ILE A 177 -14.31 -0.02 11.27
CA ILE A 177 -13.03 0.60 11.60
C ILE A 177 -12.86 1.86 10.76
N GLU A 178 -12.62 2.99 11.38
CA GLU A 178 -12.29 4.26 10.73
C GLU A 178 -10.87 4.72 11.11
N SER A 179 -10.33 4.14 12.18
CA SER A 179 -8.99 4.42 12.70
C SER A 179 -8.33 3.16 13.26
N PRO A 180 -7.00 3.13 13.44
CA PRO A 180 -6.31 2.01 14.07
C PRO A 180 -6.81 1.67 15.47
N VAL A 181 -7.27 2.64 16.23
CA VAL A 181 -7.77 2.45 17.59
C VAL A 181 -9.07 1.62 17.62
N ASP A 182 -9.92 1.78 16.59
CA ASP A 182 -11.19 1.05 16.50
C ASP A 182 -11.01 -0.46 16.49
N ILE A 183 -9.87 -0.94 15.98
CA ILE A 183 -9.52 -2.35 15.90
C ILE A 183 -9.64 -3.01 17.28
N PHE A 184 -9.14 -2.36 18.32
CA PHE A 184 -9.14 -2.91 19.69
C PHE A 184 -10.52 -2.88 20.36
N TYR A 185 -11.49 -2.16 19.77
CA TYR A 185 -12.86 -2.11 20.24
C TYR A 185 -13.82 -3.01 19.47
N ILE A 186 -13.38 -3.67 18.40
CA ILE A 186 -14.24 -4.51 17.53
C ILE A 186 -14.97 -5.58 18.35
N GLU A 187 -14.27 -6.34 19.18
CA GLU A 187 -14.92 -7.38 20.00
C GLU A 187 -15.97 -6.79 20.93
N ARG A 188 -15.64 -5.71 21.65
CA ARG A 188 -16.57 -5.05 22.58
C ARG A 188 -17.82 -4.52 21.88
N ARG A 189 -17.68 -3.99 20.66
CA ARG A 189 -18.81 -3.43 19.89
C ARG A 189 -19.70 -4.49 19.25
N TYR A 190 -19.14 -5.62 18.82
CA TYR A 190 -19.82 -6.51 17.91
C TYR A 190 -19.94 -7.97 18.38
N LYS A 191 -19.39 -8.34 19.53
CA LYS A 191 -19.49 -9.71 20.06
C LYS A 191 -20.93 -10.16 20.27
N ASP A 192 -21.75 -9.32 20.89
CA ASP A 192 -23.13 -9.64 21.22
C ASP A 192 -24.11 -9.34 20.08
N ASN A 193 -23.77 -8.41 19.21
CA ASN A 193 -24.56 -8.07 18.02
C ASN A 193 -23.67 -7.97 16.77
N PRO A 194 -23.17 -9.09 16.24
CA PRO A 194 -22.29 -9.10 15.09
C PRO A 194 -23.01 -8.67 13.81
N PRO A 195 -22.31 -7.94 12.90
CA PRO A 195 -22.87 -7.58 11.61
C PRO A 195 -23.19 -8.85 10.77
N PRO A 196 -24.08 -8.73 9.77
CA PRO A 196 -24.57 -9.88 9.01
C PRO A 196 -23.47 -10.75 8.40
N PHE A 197 -22.39 -10.16 7.90
CA PHE A 197 -21.28 -10.89 7.28
C PHE A 197 -20.41 -11.67 8.28
N TRP A 198 -20.53 -11.41 9.60
CA TRP A 198 -19.91 -12.22 10.66
C TRP A 198 -20.83 -13.30 11.23
N ARG A 199 -22.07 -13.41 10.74
CA ARG A 199 -23.00 -14.45 11.13
C ARG A 199 -23.01 -15.58 10.12
N TYR A 200 -23.22 -16.79 10.59
CA TYR A 200 -23.47 -17.91 9.71
C TYR A 200 -24.86 -17.76 9.06
N THR A 201 -24.88 -17.75 7.72
CA THR A 201 -26.13 -17.67 6.92
C THR A 201 -26.53 -19.02 6.35
N SER A 202 -25.64 -20.03 6.39
CA SER A 202 -25.85 -21.39 5.90
C SER A 202 -25.01 -22.37 6.70
N GLY A 203 -25.34 -23.65 6.62
CA GLY A 203 -24.65 -24.74 7.32
C GLY A 203 -25.54 -25.46 8.33
N SER A 204 -24.96 -26.00 9.41
CA SER A 204 -25.71 -26.66 10.46
C SER A 204 -26.75 -25.74 11.10
N PRO A 205 -28.02 -26.20 11.29
CA PRO A 205 -29.10 -25.38 11.86
C PRO A 205 -28.72 -24.68 13.18
N ASN A 206 -27.94 -25.38 14.01
CA ASN A 206 -27.50 -24.84 15.32
C ASN A 206 -26.46 -23.72 15.20
N LYS A 207 -25.86 -23.48 14.01
CA LYS A 207 -24.90 -22.43 13.76
C LYS A 207 -25.49 -21.18 13.06
N ILE A 208 -26.67 -21.34 12.43
CA ILE A 208 -27.30 -20.22 11.70
C ILE A 208 -27.61 -19.09 12.67
N GLY A 209 -27.21 -17.86 12.30
CA GLY A 209 -27.36 -16.65 13.14
C GLY A 209 -26.27 -16.46 14.19
N THR A 210 -25.46 -17.49 14.50
CA THR A 210 -24.32 -17.33 15.42
C THR A 210 -23.12 -16.67 14.75
N ILE A 211 -22.18 -16.16 15.56
CA ILE A 211 -20.96 -15.55 15.07
C ILE A 211 -20.03 -16.58 14.40
N LYS A 212 -19.43 -16.21 13.27
CA LYS A 212 -18.49 -17.07 12.55
C LYS A 212 -17.20 -17.31 13.33
N ASP A 213 -16.66 -18.51 13.21
CA ASP A 213 -15.36 -18.87 13.81
C ASP A 213 -14.22 -17.96 13.33
N SER A 214 -14.30 -17.41 12.11
CA SER A 214 -13.33 -16.44 11.59
C SER A 214 -13.33 -15.13 12.37
N ALA A 215 -14.51 -14.64 12.79
CA ALA A 215 -14.61 -13.43 13.62
C ALA A 215 -14.08 -13.69 15.04
N LEU A 216 -14.35 -14.85 15.61
CA LEU A 216 -13.80 -15.23 16.92
C LEU A 216 -12.28 -15.37 16.89
N LYS A 217 -11.72 -15.91 15.81
CA LYS A 217 -10.26 -15.97 15.61
C LYS A 217 -9.67 -14.59 15.49
N LEU A 218 -10.34 -13.67 14.79
CA LEU A 218 -9.92 -12.28 14.70
C LEU A 218 -9.90 -11.61 16.07
N PHE A 219 -10.94 -11.77 16.89
CA PHE A 219 -10.99 -11.21 18.24
C PHE A 219 -9.83 -11.73 19.11
N LYS A 220 -9.55 -13.03 19.02
CA LYS A 220 -8.42 -13.64 19.73
C LYS A 220 -7.09 -13.07 19.25
N SER A 221 -6.91 -12.88 17.94
CA SER A 221 -5.70 -12.29 17.37
C SER A 221 -5.52 -10.85 17.86
N ILE A 222 -6.56 -10.02 17.81
CA ILE A 222 -6.51 -8.64 18.32
C ILE A 222 -6.13 -8.60 19.81
N ASN A 223 -6.76 -9.44 20.63
CA ASN A 223 -6.49 -9.46 22.07
C ASN A 223 -5.06 -9.89 22.39
N SER A 224 -4.48 -10.82 21.63
CA SER A 224 -3.09 -11.26 21.82
C SER A 224 -2.04 -10.20 21.43
N LYS A 225 -2.46 -9.13 20.73
CA LYS A 225 -1.59 -8.06 20.24
C LYS A 225 -1.79 -6.74 20.98
N LYS A 226 -2.50 -6.73 22.11
CA LYS A 226 -2.66 -5.52 22.93
C LYS A 226 -1.35 -5.08 23.58
N GLU A 227 -0.43 -6.02 23.77
CA GLU A 227 0.92 -5.79 24.26
C GLU A 227 1.89 -6.19 23.15
N ILE A 228 2.75 -5.26 22.73
CA ILE A 228 3.77 -5.47 21.69
C ILE A 228 5.05 -4.73 22.08
N GLU A 229 6.16 -5.12 21.48
CA GLU A 229 7.45 -4.44 21.65
C GLU A 229 7.40 -2.99 21.16
N LEU A 230 8.15 -2.10 21.83
CA LEU A 230 8.12 -0.66 21.55
C LEU A 230 8.55 -0.31 20.13
N ASP A 231 9.52 -1.02 19.57
CA ASP A 231 9.99 -0.84 18.18
C ASP A 231 8.86 -1.09 17.18
N ARG A 232 8.08 -2.16 17.38
CA ARG A 232 6.92 -2.49 16.56
C ARG A 232 5.80 -1.46 16.72
N PHE A 233 5.57 -0.99 17.94
CA PHE A 233 4.61 0.08 18.20
C PHE A 233 5.01 1.37 17.48
N LEU A 234 6.24 1.82 17.62
CA LEU A 234 6.77 3.01 16.94
C LEU A 234 6.66 2.89 15.42
N PHE A 235 7.03 1.73 14.87
CA PHE A 235 6.88 1.47 13.44
C PHE A 235 5.41 1.51 13.00
N SER A 236 4.49 0.96 13.80
CA SER A 236 3.06 0.89 13.48
C SER A 236 2.40 2.26 13.34
N LEU A 237 2.91 3.28 14.02
CA LEU A 237 2.42 4.66 13.91
C LEU A 237 2.61 5.25 12.50
N GLY A 238 3.51 4.65 11.72
CA GLY A 238 3.71 5.03 10.33
C GLY A 238 4.25 6.45 10.14
N ILE A 239 5.02 6.94 11.10
CA ILE A 239 5.70 8.23 11.04
C ILE A 239 6.66 8.26 9.84
N ARG A 240 6.65 9.36 9.09
CA ARG A 240 7.58 9.53 7.94
C ARG A 240 9.03 9.39 8.42
N HIS A 241 9.82 8.69 7.61
CA HIS A 241 11.25 8.41 7.86
C HIS A 241 11.53 7.53 9.08
N LEU A 242 10.51 7.04 9.79
CA LEU A 242 10.65 6.07 10.85
C LEU A 242 10.35 4.65 10.32
N GLY A 243 11.40 3.98 9.80
CA GLY A 243 11.35 2.59 9.40
C GLY A 243 11.65 1.64 10.55
N LEU A 244 11.61 0.31 10.30
CA LEU A 244 11.88 -0.71 11.31
C LEU A 244 13.23 -0.51 12.01
N THR A 245 14.30 -0.27 11.27
CA THR A 245 15.64 -0.05 11.82
C THR A 245 15.69 1.17 12.75
N SER A 246 15.09 2.31 12.32
CA SER A 246 15.06 3.52 13.15
C SER A 246 14.18 3.34 14.38
N ALA A 247 13.07 2.63 14.26
CA ALA A 247 12.20 2.30 15.38
C ALA A 247 12.94 1.40 16.42
N GLY A 248 13.70 0.40 15.95
CA GLY A 248 14.53 -0.46 16.80
C GLY A 248 15.62 0.32 17.53
N LEU A 249 16.31 1.24 16.83
CA LEU A 249 17.33 2.11 17.47
C LEU A 249 16.73 2.99 18.56
N LEU A 250 15.56 3.61 18.29
CA LEU A 250 14.86 4.42 19.29
C LEU A 250 14.41 3.57 20.49
N ALA A 251 13.79 2.42 20.25
CA ALA A 251 13.37 1.52 21.30
C ALA A 251 14.56 1.07 22.16
N GLY A 252 15.69 0.68 21.56
CA GLY A 252 16.88 0.27 22.28
C GLY A 252 17.54 1.41 23.08
N HIS A 253 17.32 2.67 22.71
CA HIS A 253 17.89 3.82 23.43
C HIS A 253 16.99 4.30 24.57
N TYR A 254 15.65 4.27 24.39
CA TYR A 254 14.70 4.83 25.34
C TYR A 254 13.93 3.77 26.13
N CYS A 255 14.10 2.48 25.76
CA CYS A 255 13.47 1.40 26.51
C CYS A 255 14.23 1.14 27.82
N THR A 256 13.66 1.55 28.85
CA THR A 256 13.95 1.10 30.20
C THR A 256 12.67 0.65 30.85
#